data_206983e242dba5fbdac1e2f2fa88c5b5
#
_entry.id   206983e242dba5fbdac1e2f2fa88c5b5
#
_cell.length_a   1.000
_cell.length_b   1.000
_cell.length_c   1.000
_cell.angle_alpha   90.00
_cell.angle_beta   90.00
_cell.angle_gamma   90.00
#
_symmetry.space_group_name_H-M   'P 1'
#
loop_
_entity.id
_entity.type
_entity.pdbx_description
1 polymer ?
#
loop_
_entity_poly.entity_id
_entity_poly.type
_entity_poly.pdbx_seq_one_letter_code
_entity_poly.pdbx_strand_id
1 'polypeptide(L)'
;MSAAGAVFQFPGRIGLGTWHMGASRPARQQEVAAVTRALELGYRLFDTAEMYADGGAERVLGSALKGFGASRREELCIVSKVLPSNASRRGTIRACEASLERLGCQYLDLYLLHWRGSYPFSETLAGFEELLQRGLIRYFGVSNLDVGELALWLDAEHKLTAPATLQCNQLYYCCAARAIEFALLPWQRARGIRTMAYSPLGQGTLTQHPVLQRIGQERGVTAAQIALAWSAREADVVAIPKSVDPQRLEQNLRAADLQLSAAELAQIDQAFAPPRSKQPLETT
;
A
#
# COMPACT_ATOMS: atom_id res chain seq x y z
N MET A 1 2.48 -6.42 24.61
CA MET A 1 1.22 -7.18 24.61
C MET A 1 0.85 -7.43 23.14
N SER A 2 0.84 -8.69 22.70
CA SER A 2 0.47 -9.06 21.33
C SER A 2 -0.97 -8.67 21.07
N ALA A 3 -1.23 -7.97 19.97
CA ALA A 3 -2.58 -7.58 19.51
C ALA A 3 -3.33 -8.78 18.89
N ALA A 4 -3.31 -9.94 19.57
CA ALA A 4 -4.04 -11.12 19.15
C ALA A 4 -5.54 -10.79 19.14
N GLY A 5 -6.12 -10.63 17.95
CA GLY A 5 -7.55 -10.37 17.75
C GLY A 5 -7.90 -8.95 17.27
N ALA A 6 -6.97 -7.98 17.23
CA ALA A 6 -7.26 -6.67 16.67
C ALA A 6 -7.23 -6.73 15.13
N VAL A 7 -8.33 -6.36 14.50
CA VAL A 7 -8.40 -6.21 13.03
C VAL A 7 -7.59 -4.98 12.63
N PHE A 8 -6.63 -5.16 11.72
CA PHE A 8 -5.82 -4.06 11.18
C PHE A 8 -6.71 -2.99 10.54
N GLN A 9 -6.41 -1.73 10.80
CA GLN A 9 -7.10 -0.59 10.19
C GLN A 9 -6.05 0.33 9.58
N PHE A 10 -6.30 0.78 8.34
CA PHE A 10 -5.49 1.86 7.79
C PHE A 10 -5.76 3.17 8.55
N PRO A 11 -4.73 3.98 8.83
CA PRO A 11 -4.91 5.25 9.56
C PRO A 11 -5.59 6.35 8.74
N GLY A 12 -6.00 6.05 7.52
CA GLY A 12 -6.67 6.97 6.60
C GLY A 12 -6.93 6.31 5.25
N ARG A 13 -7.52 7.06 4.33
CA ARG A 13 -7.88 6.60 2.98
C ARG A 13 -6.77 6.84 1.95
N ILE A 14 -5.82 7.73 2.27
CA ILE A 14 -4.68 8.08 1.41
C ILE A 14 -3.39 7.92 2.20
N GLY A 15 -2.44 7.14 1.67
CA GLY A 15 -1.08 7.01 2.14
C GLY A 15 -0.08 7.60 1.15
N LEU A 16 1.20 7.57 1.48
CA LEU A 16 2.29 7.96 0.58
C LEU A 16 3.09 6.73 0.14
N GLY A 17 3.09 6.44 -1.17
CA GLY A 17 4.00 5.48 -1.78
C GLY A 17 5.38 6.11 -2.03
N THR A 18 6.42 5.30 -1.95
CA THR A 18 7.82 5.75 -2.16
C THR A 18 8.49 5.13 -3.39
N TRP A 19 7.74 4.44 -4.25
CA TRP A 19 8.29 3.89 -5.48
C TRP A 19 8.97 4.99 -6.31
N HIS A 20 10.14 4.71 -6.90
CA HIS A 20 11.05 5.64 -7.55
C HIS A 20 11.76 6.67 -6.63
N MET A 21 11.62 6.62 -5.32
CA MET A 21 12.46 7.39 -4.42
C MET A 21 13.80 6.67 -4.15
N GLY A 22 14.83 7.43 -3.84
CA GLY A 22 16.16 6.91 -3.46
C GLY A 22 17.05 6.46 -4.60
N ALA A 23 16.58 6.51 -5.85
CA ALA A 23 17.34 6.07 -7.03
C ALA A 23 18.50 7.01 -7.38
N SER A 24 18.39 8.29 -7.05
CA SER A 24 19.37 9.32 -7.40
C SER A 24 19.85 10.08 -6.17
N ARG A 25 21.19 10.20 -6.00
CA ARG A 25 21.76 11.00 -4.91
C ARG A 25 21.36 12.50 -4.96
N PRO A 26 21.35 13.17 -6.13
CA PRO A 26 20.90 14.55 -6.23
C PRO A 26 19.43 14.75 -5.79
N ALA A 27 18.54 13.81 -6.10
CA ALA A 27 17.13 13.91 -5.74
C ALA A 27 16.85 13.60 -4.27
N ARG A 28 17.74 12.93 -3.57
CA ARG A 28 17.51 12.40 -2.21
C ARG A 28 17.09 13.48 -1.21
N GLN A 29 17.72 14.66 -1.25
CA GLN A 29 17.38 15.75 -0.32
C GLN A 29 15.96 16.25 -0.55
N GLN A 30 15.53 16.40 -1.81
CA GLN A 30 14.17 16.78 -2.17
C GLN A 30 13.16 15.71 -1.77
N GLU A 31 13.51 14.43 -1.94
CA GLU A 31 12.65 13.30 -1.56
C GLU A 31 12.46 13.23 -0.03
N VAL A 32 13.53 13.41 0.75
CA VAL A 32 13.45 13.50 2.22
C VAL A 32 12.58 14.68 2.64
N ALA A 33 12.77 15.87 2.03
CA ALA A 33 11.94 17.03 2.31
C ALA A 33 10.45 16.79 1.97
N ALA A 34 10.16 16.08 0.88
CA ALA A 34 8.80 15.72 0.50
C ALA A 34 8.14 14.77 1.53
N VAL A 35 8.86 13.76 2.00
CA VAL A 35 8.35 12.85 3.06
C VAL A 35 8.17 13.61 4.37
N THR A 36 9.11 14.50 4.75
CA THR A 36 8.95 15.36 5.93
C THR A 36 7.70 16.24 5.80
N ARG A 37 7.49 16.84 4.63
CA ARG A 37 6.28 17.64 4.37
C ARG A 37 5.01 16.81 4.45
N ALA A 38 5.01 15.57 3.96
CA ALA A 38 3.88 14.66 4.11
C ALA A 38 3.55 14.36 5.59
N LEU A 39 4.56 14.13 6.42
CA LEU A 39 4.38 13.96 7.88
C LEU A 39 3.73 15.18 8.52
N GLU A 40 4.17 16.40 8.17
CA GLU A 40 3.60 17.67 8.64
C GLU A 40 2.16 17.86 8.18
N LEU A 41 1.83 17.51 6.94
CA LEU A 41 0.47 17.56 6.39
C LEU A 41 -0.50 16.58 7.05
N GLY A 42 0.01 15.57 7.77
CA GLY A 42 -0.82 14.60 8.46
C GLY A 42 -0.92 13.23 7.78
N TYR A 43 -0.06 12.93 6.80
CA TYR A 43 0.07 11.55 6.33
C TYR A 43 0.49 10.64 7.49
N ARG A 44 -0.17 9.49 7.60
CA ARG A 44 0.10 8.51 8.67
C ARG A 44 0.42 7.12 8.13
N LEU A 45 0.24 6.88 6.83
CA LEU A 45 0.59 5.63 6.14
C LEU A 45 1.67 5.91 5.10
N PHE A 46 2.76 5.14 5.18
CA PHE A 46 3.91 5.21 4.26
C PHE A 46 4.23 3.81 3.75
N ASP A 47 4.22 3.65 2.42
CA ASP A 47 4.51 2.39 1.75
C ASP A 47 5.86 2.45 1.05
N THR A 48 6.71 1.47 1.35
CA THR A 48 8.01 1.28 0.75
C THR A 48 8.28 -0.20 0.46
N ALA A 49 9.47 -0.55 -0.02
CA ALA A 49 9.93 -1.93 -0.21
C ALA A 49 11.46 -2.00 -0.26
N GLU A 50 12.04 -3.15 0.11
CA GLU A 50 13.48 -3.40 -0.04
C GLU A 50 13.93 -3.29 -1.51
N MET A 51 13.04 -3.62 -2.47
CA MET A 51 13.32 -3.53 -3.90
C MET A 51 13.48 -2.08 -4.38
N TYR A 52 12.82 -1.11 -3.76
CA TYR A 52 12.78 0.25 -4.30
C TYR A 52 14.13 0.93 -4.21
N ALA A 53 14.79 1.10 -5.37
CA ALA A 53 16.14 1.63 -5.47
C ALA A 53 17.14 0.90 -4.53
N ASP A 54 17.03 -0.42 -4.45
CA ASP A 54 17.89 -1.26 -3.61
C ASP A 54 17.95 -0.77 -2.16
N GLY A 55 16.75 -0.60 -1.57
CA GLY A 55 16.56 -0.05 -0.22
C GLY A 55 16.80 1.47 -0.13
N GLY A 56 17.00 2.15 -1.26
CA GLY A 56 17.16 3.60 -1.30
C GLY A 56 15.91 4.35 -0.82
N ALA A 57 14.71 3.87 -1.20
CA ALA A 57 13.45 4.45 -0.76
C ALA A 57 13.25 4.31 0.77
N GLU A 58 13.62 3.16 1.33
CA GLU A 58 13.60 2.96 2.80
C GLU A 58 14.54 3.92 3.51
N ARG A 59 15.74 4.17 2.95
CA ARG A 59 16.70 5.17 3.50
C ARG A 59 16.18 6.60 3.41
N VAL A 60 15.45 6.95 2.35
CA VAL A 60 14.77 8.26 2.24
C VAL A 60 13.72 8.41 3.33
N LEU A 61 12.82 7.43 3.46
CA LEU A 61 11.80 7.42 4.50
C LEU A 61 12.42 7.47 5.90
N GLY A 62 13.39 6.61 6.19
CA GLY A 62 14.10 6.58 7.47
C GLY A 62 14.78 7.91 7.83
N SER A 63 15.33 8.62 6.83
CA SER A 63 15.92 9.95 7.06
C SER A 63 14.87 10.98 7.49
N ALA A 64 13.67 10.97 6.90
CA ALA A 64 12.58 11.84 7.29
C ALA A 64 12.00 11.49 8.68
N LEU A 65 11.88 10.18 8.98
CA LEU A 65 11.36 9.69 10.27
C LEU A 65 12.20 10.12 11.46
N LYS A 66 13.52 10.27 11.30
CA LYS A 66 14.41 10.78 12.38
C LYS A 66 13.95 12.15 12.91
N GLY A 67 13.43 13.02 12.03
CA GLY A 67 12.93 14.34 12.41
C GLY A 67 11.52 14.34 13.01
N PHE A 68 10.74 13.27 12.80
CA PHE A 68 9.37 13.16 13.30
C PHE A 68 9.29 12.89 14.81
N GLY A 69 10.33 12.29 15.39
CA GLY A 69 10.46 11.97 16.81
C GLY A 69 10.00 10.54 17.15
N ALA A 70 10.82 9.85 17.92
CA ALA A 70 10.59 8.45 18.29
C ALA A 70 9.28 8.25 19.10
N SER A 71 8.90 9.22 19.93
CA SER A 71 7.67 9.18 20.73
C SER A 71 6.38 9.18 19.89
N ARG A 72 6.47 9.60 18.64
CA ARG A 72 5.33 9.67 17.71
C ARG A 72 5.29 8.50 16.72
N ARG A 73 6.22 7.54 16.83
CA ARG A 73 6.29 6.37 15.93
C ARG A 73 4.97 5.59 15.87
N GLU A 74 4.25 5.52 16.97
CA GLU A 74 2.97 4.80 17.07
C GLU A 74 1.82 5.47 16.31
N GLU A 75 1.96 6.75 15.92
CA GLU A 75 1.00 7.44 15.06
C GLU A 75 1.09 6.97 13.60
N LEU A 76 2.17 6.27 13.23
CA LEU A 76 2.48 5.92 11.85
C LEU A 76 2.23 4.45 11.54
N CYS A 77 1.74 4.19 10.34
CA CYS A 77 1.71 2.90 9.70
C CYS A 77 2.81 2.83 8.64
N ILE A 78 3.90 2.14 8.94
CA ILE A 78 5.03 1.93 8.04
C ILE A 78 4.91 0.54 7.42
N VAL A 79 4.82 0.49 6.09
CA VAL A 79 4.69 -0.73 5.30
C VAL A 79 5.95 -0.95 4.50
N SER A 80 6.52 -2.15 4.56
CA SER A 80 7.58 -2.59 3.66
C SER A 80 7.30 -4.01 3.15
N LYS A 81 8.13 -4.51 2.23
CA LYS A 81 7.85 -5.75 1.50
C LYS A 81 9.13 -6.58 1.33
N VAL A 82 8.98 -7.89 1.49
CA VAL A 82 10.03 -8.86 1.15
C VAL A 82 9.93 -9.27 -0.31
N LEU A 83 11.06 -9.29 -1.01
CA LEU A 83 11.17 -9.84 -2.37
C LEU A 83 10.92 -11.36 -2.38
N PRO A 84 10.29 -11.90 -3.42
CA PRO A 84 10.10 -13.34 -3.55
C PRO A 84 11.39 -14.17 -3.49
N SER A 85 12.51 -13.60 -3.96
CA SER A 85 13.84 -14.24 -3.87
C SER A 85 14.33 -14.39 -2.42
N ASN A 86 13.81 -13.58 -1.51
CA ASN A 86 14.11 -13.59 -0.08
C ASN A 86 13.01 -14.27 0.77
N ALA A 87 11.99 -14.85 0.14
CA ALA A 87 10.78 -15.33 0.82
C ALA A 87 10.89 -16.72 1.50
N SER A 88 12.10 -17.28 1.65
CA SER A 88 12.33 -18.39 2.59
C SER A 88 12.21 -17.87 4.04
N ARG A 89 11.95 -18.76 5.03
CA ARG A 89 11.87 -18.38 6.44
C ARG A 89 13.05 -17.50 6.87
N ARG A 90 14.27 -17.96 6.66
CA ARG A 90 15.49 -17.21 7.05
C ARG A 90 15.68 -15.95 6.21
N GLY A 91 15.33 -16.00 4.93
CA GLY A 91 15.42 -14.86 4.02
C GLY A 91 14.46 -13.75 4.42
N THR A 92 13.21 -14.08 4.71
CA THR A 92 12.17 -13.13 5.17
C THR A 92 12.60 -12.40 6.45
N ILE A 93 13.18 -13.13 7.42
CA ILE A 93 13.65 -12.53 8.66
C ILE A 93 14.80 -11.55 8.39
N ARG A 94 15.84 -11.98 7.64
CA ARG A 94 16.98 -11.11 7.30
C ARG A 94 16.58 -9.89 6.49
N ALA A 95 15.66 -10.05 5.54
CA ALA A 95 15.15 -8.94 4.73
C ALA A 95 14.42 -7.91 5.59
N CYS A 96 13.60 -8.36 6.54
CA CYS A 96 12.90 -7.49 7.49
C CYS A 96 13.89 -6.73 8.38
N GLU A 97 14.86 -7.41 8.97
CA GLU A 97 15.90 -6.80 9.82
C GLU A 97 16.70 -5.73 9.05
N ALA A 98 17.08 -6.02 7.80
CA ALA A 98 17.74 -5.05 6.93
C ALA A 98 16.85 -3.85 6.56
N SER A 99 15.55 -4.08 6.35
CA SER A 99 14.57 -3.00 6.12
C SER A 99 14.44 -2.10 7.36
N LEU A 100 14.33 -2.69 8.55
CA LEU A 100 14.28 -1.96 9.82
C LEU A 100 15.53 -1.11 10.05
N GLU A 101 16.73 -1.64 9.73
CA GLU A 101 17.99 -0.89 9.80
C GLU A 101 17.96 0.33 8.85
N ARG A 102 17.55 0.14 7.58
CA ARG A 102 17.47 1.24 6.60
C ARG A 102 16.45 2.31 6.99
N LEU A 103 15.33 1.89 7.57
CA LEU A 103 14.26 2.77 8.06
C LEU A 103 14.61 3.44 9.41
N GLY A 104 15.54 2.89 10.17
CA GLY A 104 15.84 3.33 11.53
C GLY A 104 14.67 3.12 12.50
N CYS A 105 13.87 2.06 12.28
CA CYS A 105 12.67 1.73 13.05
C CYS A 105 12.87 0.43 13.84
N GLN A 106 12.18 0.29 14.97
CA GLN A 106 12.20 -0.94 15.78
C GLN A 106 11.25 -2.01 15.24
N TYR A 107 10.19 -1.62 14.53
CA TYR A 107 9.19 -2.51 13.96
C TYR A 107 8.54 -1.91 12.71
N LEU A 108 8.00 -2.78 11.85
CA LEU A 108 7.06 -2.42 10.79
C LEU A 108 5.62 -2.64 11.27
N ASP A 109 4.70 -1.79 10.86
CA ASP A 109 3.28 -2.00 11.17
C ASP A 109 2.70 -3.10 10.28
N LEU A 110 3.08 -3.13 9.00
CA LEU A 110 2.65 -4.13 8.05
C LEU A 110 3.83 -4.57 7.18
N TYR A 111 4.06 -5.89 7.08
CA TYR A 111 5.11 -6.45 6.22
C TYR A 111 4.50 -7.39 5.19
N LEU A 112 4.80 -7.16 3.91
CA LEU A 112 4.14 -7.83 2.79
C LEU A 112 5.10 -8.80 2.07
N LEU A 113 4.58 -9.92 1.56
CA LEU A 113 5.20 -10.61 0.43
C LEU A 113 4.91 -9.81 -0.84
N HIS A 114 5.93 -9.35 -1.56
CA HIS A 114 5.79 -8.39 -2.66
C HIS A 114 5.03 -8.96 -3.88
N TRP A 115 5.23 -10.24 -4.19
CA TRP A 115 4.45 -11.08 -5.13
C TRP A 115 4.83 -12.53 -4.92
N ARG A 116 4.10 -13.44 -5.53
CA ARG A 116 4.40 -14.87 -5.46
C ARG A 116 5.72 -15.20 -6.16
N GLY A 117 6.59 -15.93 -5.45
CA GLY A 117 7.83 -16.50 -5.98
C GLY A 117 7.80 -18.03 -6.02
N SER A 118 9.00 -18.63 -6.03
CA SER A 118 9.18 -20.08 -6.05
C SER A 118 9.08 -20.75 -4.66
N TYR A 119 9.24 -19.99 -3.58
CA TYR A 119 9.11 -20.55 -2.23
C TYR A 119 7.65 -20.89 -1.91
N PRO A 120 7.40 -22.01 -1.22
CA PRO A 120 6.08 -22.29 -0.67
C PRO A 120 5.66 -21.18 0.30
N PHE A 121 4.38 -20.84 0.34
CA PHE A 121 3.87 -19.82 1.28
C PHE A 121 4.16 -20.14 2.74
N SER A 122 4.23 -21.43 3.11
CA SER A 122 4.61 -21.88 4.45
C SER A 122 5.98 -21.37 4.90
N GLU A 123 6.94 -21.21 4.01
CA GLU A 123 8.26 -20.65 4.33
C GLU A 123 8.16 -19.16 4.72
N THR A 124 7.46 -18.37 3.90
CA THR A 124 7.25 -16.94 4.18
C THR A 124 6.44 -16.74 5.46
N LEU A 125 5.39 -17.55 5.63
CA LEU A 125 4.53 -17.52 6.82
C LEU A 125 5.30 -17.85 8.09
N ALA A 126 6.17 -18.89 8.07
CA ALA A 126 7.04 -19.20 9.19
C ALA A 126 8.02 -18.05 9.54
N GLY A 127 8.48 -17.30 8.53
CA GLY A 127 9.25 -16.09 8.74
C GLY A 127 8.43 -14.97 9.38
N PHE A 128 7.21 -14.73 8.89
CA PHE A 128 6.29 -13.73 9.46
C PHE A 128 5.89 -14.08 10.90
N GLU A 129 5.60 -15.35 11.19
CA GLU A 129 5.29 -15.80 12.54
C GLU A 129 6.43 -15.49 13.52
N GLU A 130 7.68 -15.79 13.15
CA GLU A 130 8.86 -15.47 13.98
C GLU A 130 9.03 -13.96 14.17
N LEU A 131 8.84 -13.17 13.10
CA LEU A 131 8.91 -11.70 13.17
C LEU A 131 7.83 -11.11 14.08
N LEU A 132 6.59 -11.65 14.05
CA LEU A 132 5.50 -11.28 14.97
C LEU A 132 5.87 -11.61 16.42
N GLN A 133 6.37 -12.82 16.68
CA GLN A 133 6.80 -13.26 18.03
C GLN A 133 7.92 -12.38 18.60
N ARG A 134 8.85 -11.92 17.74
CA ARG A 134 9.93 -11.01 18.11
C ARG A 134 9.50 -9.52 18.17
N GLY A 135 8.27 -9.21 17.80
CA GLY A 135 7.75 -7.84 17.77
C GLY A 135 8.36 -6.94 16.68
N LEU A 136 8.99 -7.54 15.65
CA LEU A 136 9.61 -6.80 14.55
C LEU A 136 8.60 -6.41 13.47
N ILE A 137 7.45 -7.06 13.42
CA ILE A 137 6.28 -6.65 12.65
C ILE A 137 5.03 -6.71 13.53
N ARG A 138 4.03 -5.89 13.26
CA ARG A 138 2.72 -5.93 13.95
C ARG A 138 1.70 -6.77 13.21
N TYR A 139 1.71 -6.66 11.89
CA TYR A 139 0.81 -7.36 10.98
C TYR A 139 1.56 -7.82 9.73
N PHE A 140 0.99 -8.78 9.01
CA PHE A 140 1.49 -9.17 7.70
C PHE A 140 0.41 -9.13 6.63
N GLY A 141 0.86 -9.13 5.39
CA GLY A 141 0.02 -9.14 4.20
C GLY A 141 0.77 -9.69 3.00
N VAL A 142 0.14 -9.53 1.85
CA VAL A 142 0.70 -9.92 0.56
C VAL A 142 0.51 -8.79 -0.45
N SER A 143 1.06 -8.96 -1.63
CA SER A 143 0.84 -8.08 -2.77
C SER A 143 0.74 -8.93 -4.04
N ASN A 144 -0.12 -8.51 -4.97
CA ASN A 144 -0.30 -9.14 -6.27
C ASN A 144 -0.67 -10.65 -6.24
N LEU A 145 -1.49 -11.06 -5.26
CA LEU A 145 -2.06 -12.41 -5.23
C LEU A 145 -3.51 -12.40 -5.70
N ASP A 146 -3.86 -13.34 -6.59
CA ASP A 146 -5.24 -13.55 -7.02
C ASP A 146 -6.04 -14.43 -6.03
N VAL A 147 -7.33 -14.69 -6.33
CA VAL A 147 -8.20 -15.50 -5.47
C VAL A 147 -7.65 -16.91 -5.24
N GLY A 148 -7.07 -17.54 -6.28
CA GLY A 148 -6.53 -18.90 -6.16
C GLY A 148 -5.28 -18.93 -5.28
N GLU A 149 -4.39 -17.95 -5.46
CA GLU A 149 -3.19 -17.81 -4.66
C GLU A 149 -3.48 -17.45 -3.21
N LEU A 150 -4.48 -16.57 -2.98
CA LEU A 150 -4.95 -16.25 -1.63
C LEU A 150 -5.57 -17.46 -0.92
N ALA A 151 -6.31 -18.32 -1.64
CA ALA A 151 -6.82 -19.54 -1.06
C ALA A 151 -5.69 -20.48 -0.60
N LEU A 152 -4.64 -20.65 -1.42
CA LEU A 152 -3.44 -21.41 -1.05
C LEU A 152 -2.67 -20.78 0.12
N TRP A 153 -2.65 -19.44 0.20
CA TRP A 153 -2.06 -18.72 1.33
C TRP A 153 -2.82 -19.04 2.63
N LEU A 154 -4.14 -18.92 2.62
CA LEU A 154 -4.97 -19.20 3.79
C LEU A 154 -4.89 -20.66 4.25
N ASP A 155 -4.80 -21.61 3.33
CA ASP A 155 -4.57 -23.03 3.65
C ASP A 155 -3.22 -23.25 4.37
N ALA A 156 -2.19 -22.51 3.97
CA ALA A 156 -0.90 -22.56 4.65
C ALA A 156 -0.92 -21.81 5.99
N GLU A 157 -1.65 -20.70 6.08
CA GLU A 157 -1.80 -19.86 7.28
C GLU A 157 -2.48 -20.62 8.43
N HIS A 158 -3.47 -21.47 8.14
CA HIS A 158 -4.13 -22.31 9.16
C HIS A 158 -3.18 -23.26 9.91
N LYS A 159 -1.96 -23.44 9.42
CA LYS A 159 -0.92 -24.29 10.05
C LYS A 159 0.01 -23.50 10.96
N LEU A 160 -0.15 -22.19 11.08
CA LEU A 160 0.63 -21.37 12.01
C LEU A 160 0.27 -21.73 13.46
N THR A 161 1.24 -21.63 14.34
CA THR A 161 1.07 -21.92 15.76
C THR A 161 0.48 -20.74 16.53
N ALA A 162 0.69 -19.52 16.04
CA ALA A 162 0.14 -18.29 16.63
C ALA A 162 -1.11 -17.83 15.83
N PRO A 163 -2.15 -17.30 16.49
CA PRO A 163 -3.32 -16.75 15.82
C PRO A 163 -2.96 -15.42 15.13
N ALA A 164 -2.51 -15.51 13.90
CA ALA A 164 -2.21 -14.36 13.06
C ALA A 164 -2.88 -14.57 11.70
N THR A 165 -3.51 -13.55 11.16
CA THR A 165 -4.28 -13.64 9.92
C THR A 165 -3.82 -12.62 8.90
N LEU A 166 -3.97 -12.96 7.62
CA LEU A 166 -3.72 -12.09 6.49
C LEU A 166 -4.57 -10.81 6.59
N GLN A 167 -3.92 -9.65 6.66
CA GLN A 167 -4.61 -8.36 6.86
C GLN A 167 -4.82 -7.57 5.57
N CYS A 168 -3.93 -7.72 4.60
CA CYS A 168 -3.91 -6.86 3.43
C CYS A 168 -3.39 -7.58 2.19
N ASN A 169 -3.97 -7.26 1.02
CA ASN A 169 -3.39 -7.54 -0.29
C ASN A 169 -3.19 -6.21 -1.02
N GLN A 170 -1.94 -5.88 -1.37
CA GLN A 170 -1.61 -4.67 -2.11
C GLN A 170 -1.71 -4.96 -3.61
N LEU A 171 -2.53 -4.19 -4.33
CA LEU A 171 -2.95 -4.48 -5.71
C LEU A 171 -2.87 -3.25 -6.59
N TYR A 172 -2.62 -3.45 -7.89
CA TYR A 172 -2.83 -2.41 -8.88
C TYR A 172 -4.32 -2.11 -8.99
N TYR A 173 -4.72 -0.91 -8.59
CA TYR A 173 -6.12 -0.52 -8.62
C TYR A 173 -6.31 0.98 -8.84
N CYS A 174 -6.96 1.32 -9.93
CA CYS A 174 -7.34 2.69 -10.29
C CYS A 174 -8.54 2.65 -11.25
N CYS A 175 -9.07 3.80 -11.65
CA CYS A 175 -10.20 3.88 -12.60
C CYS A 175 -9.96 3.07 -13.88
N ALA A 176 -8.72 3.01 -14.38
CA ALA A 176 -8.37 2.31 -15.62
C ALA A 176 -7.96 0.84 -15.42
N ALA A 177 -7.68 0.42 -14.18
CA ALA A 177 -7.26 -0.94 -13.83
C ALA A 177 -8.24 -1.52 -12.80
N ARG A 178 -9.29 -2.17 -13.28
CA ARG A 178 -10.46 -2.59 -12.50
C ARG A 178 -10.65 -4.12 -12.42
N ALA A 179 -9.71 -4.90 -12.96
CA ALA A 179 -9.82 -6.37 -13.06
C ALA A 179 -10.22 -7.04 -11.74
N ILE A 180 -9.75 -6.49 -10.61
CA ILE A 180 -9.99 -7.02 -9.27
C ILE A 180 -11.44 -6.88 -8.78
N GLU A 181 -12.25 -5.99 -9.36
CA GLU A 181 -13.60 -5.67 -8.87
C GLU A 181 -14.58 -6.83 -9.01
N PHE A 182 -14.44 -7.68 -10.05
CA PHE A 182 -15.41 -8.74 -10.31
C PHE A 182 -15.37 -9.88 -9.28
N ALA A 183 -14.18 -10.33 -8.90
CA ALA A 183 -14.03 -11.50 -8.04
C ALA A 183 -13.16 -11.26 -6.81
N LEU A 184 -12.01 -10.59 -6.96
CA LEU A 184 -10.99 -10.51 -5.92
C LEU A 184 -11.42 -9.58 -4.77
N LEU A 185 -11.88 -8.37 -5.05
CA LEU A 185 -12.34 -7.43 -4.01
C LEU A 185 -13.51 -8.02 -3.19
N PRO A 186 -14.60 -8.56 -3.78
CA PRO A 186 -15.67 -9.18 -3.01
C PRO A 186 -15.18 -10.36 -2.15
N TRP A 187 -14.27 -11.18 -2.71
CA TRP A 187 -13.73 -12.33 -2.02
C TRP A 187 -12.88 -11.94 -0.81
N GLN A 188 -12.03 -10.92 -0.94
CA GLN A 188 -11.20 -10.36 0.14
C GLN A 188 -12.07 -9.70 1.21
N ARG A 189 -13.03 -8.89 0.80
CA ARG A 189 -13.96 -8.17 1.69
C ARG A 189 -14.74 -9.13 2.59
N ALA A 190 -15.23 -10.24 2.03
CA ALA A 190 -15.93 -11.28 2.79
C ALA A 190 -15.05 -11.96 3.86
N ARG A 191 -13.72 -11.77 3.80
CA ARG A 191 -12.73 -12.33 4.74
C ARG A 191 -12.02 -11.28 5.58
N GLY A 192 -12.45 -10.02 5.49
CA GLY A 192 -11.82 -8.92 6.21
C GLY A 192 -10.42 -8.54 5.71
N ILE A 193 -9.99 -9.05 4.54
CA ILE A 193 -8.70 -8.71 3.92
C ILE A 193 -8.85 -7.36 3.23
N ARG A 194 -8.06 -6.38 3.65
CA ARG A 194 -8.08 -5.02 3.11
C ARG A 194 -7.28 -4.90 1.82
N THR A 195 -7.58 -3.88 1.04
CA THR A 195 -6.88 -3.59 -0.20
C THR A 195 -6.05 -2.32 -0.07
N MET A 196 -4.78 -2.40 -0.47
CA MET A 196 -3.93 -1.23 -0.65
C MET A 196 -3.72 -1.01 -2.15
N ALA A 197 -4.28 0.06 -2.69
CA ALA A 197 -4.26 0.38 -4.11
C ALA A 197 -2.96 1.09 -4.49
N TYR A 198 -2.03 0.40 -5.16
CA TYR A 198 -0.84 1.03 -5.71
C TYR A 198 -1.11 1.57 -7.12
N SER A 199 -0.27 2.51 -7.59
CA SER A 199 -0.43 3.25 -8.85
C SER A 199 -1.86 3.79 -9.07
N PRO A 200 -2.50 4.44 -8.06
CA PRO A 200 -3.91 4.84 -8.11
C PRO A 200 -4.19 5.94 -9.14
N LEU A 201 -3.14 6.54 -9.71
CA LEU A 201 -3.21 7.54 -10.79
C LEU A 201 -2.85 6.96 -12.17
N GLY A 202 -2.77 5.63 -12.32
CA GLY A 202 -2.36 4.99 -13.57
C GLY A 202 -1.00 5.50 -14.05
N GLN A 203 -0.03 5.62 -13.13
CA GLN A 203 1.30 6.21 -13.38
C GLN A 203 1.23 7.64 -13.99
N GLY A 204 0.19 8.40 -13.64
CA GLY A 204 -0.02 9.78 -14.08
C GLY A 204 -0.97 9.94 -15.28
N THR A 205 -1.28 8.89 -16.02
CA THR A 205 -2.17 8.96 -17.21
C THR A 205 -3.57 9.46 -16.89
N LEU A 206 -4.11 9.09 -15.72
CA LEU A 206 -5.44 9.51 -15.29
C LEU A 206 -5.56 11.02 -15.06
N THR A 207 -4.46 11.71 -14.76
CA THR A 207 -4.49 13.17 -14.54
C THR A 207 -4.81 13.96 -15.82
N GLN A 208 -4.67 13.33 -16.98
CA GLN A 208 -4.94 13.94 -18.29
C GLN A 208 -6.28 13.44 -18.89
N HIS A 209 -7.00 12.58 -18.20
CA HIS A 209 -8.23 12.00 -18.76
C HIS A 209 -9.39 13.03 -18.77
N PRO A 210 -10.04 13.28 -19.92
CA PRO A 210 -11.02 14.37 -20.09
C PRO A 210 -12.19 14.31 -19.10
N VAL A 211 -12.72 13.11 -18.81
CA VAL A 211 -13.83 12.93 -17.86
C VAL A 211 -13.41 13.33 -16.45
N LEU A 212 -12.22 12.90 -15.99
CA LEU A 212 -11.71 13.24 -14.65
C LEU A 212 -11.38 14.73 -14.55
N GLN A 213 -10.82 15.33 -15.61
CA GLN A 213 -10.57 16.77 -15.68
C GLN A 213 -11.86 17.58 -15.59
N ARG A 214 -12.90 17.20 -16.34
CA ARG A 214 -14.20 17.88 -16.31
C ARG A 214 -14.83 17.81 -14.93
N ILE A 215 -14.94 16.62 -14.33
CA ILE A 215 -15.48 16.45 -12.95
C ILE A 215 -14.64 17.29 -11.96
N GLY A 216 -13.33 17.27 -12.10
CA GLY A 216 -12.43 18.08 -11.26
C GLY A 216 -12.69 19.58 -11.40
N GLN A 217 -12.86 20.10 -12.61
CA GLN A 217 -13.18 21.50 -12.88
C GLN A 217 -14.52 21.90 -12.27
N GLU A 218 -15.57 21.10 -12.43
CA GLU A 218 -16.89 21.31 -11.85
C GLU A 218 -16.86 21.38 -10.31
N ARG A 219 -15.92 20.62 -9.69
CA ARG A 219 -15.74 20.56 -8.25
C ARG A 219 -14.67 21.54 -7.69
N GLY A 220 -13.94 22.24 -8.53
CA GLY A 220 -12.82 23.08 -8.13
C GLY A 220 -11.62 22.29 -7.58
N VAL A 221 -11.42 21.04 -8.04
CA VAL A 221 -10.32 20.17 -7.65
C VAL A 221 -9.61 19.59 -8.87
N THR A 222 -8.49 18.91 -8.67
CA THR A 222 -7.72 18.31 -9.76
C THR A 222 -8.29 16.95 -10.19
N ALA A 223 -8.04 16.55 -11.45
CA ALA A 223 -8.34 15.18 -11.93
C ALA A 223 -7.66 14.10 -11.08
N ALA A 224 -6.45 14.38 -10.55
CA ALA A 224 -5.77 13.47 -9.63
C ALA A 224 -6.59 13.25 -8.35
N GLN A 225 -7.17 14.30 -7.78
CA GLN A 225 -8.01 14.17 -6.58
C GLN A 225 -9.29 13.36 -6.87
N ILE A 226 -9.90 13.54 -8.04
CA ILE A 226 -11.07 12.72 -8.45
C ILE A 226 -10.66 11.24 -8.59
N ALA A 227 -9.54 10.93 -9.27
CA ALA A 227 -9.05 9.57 -9.41
C ALA A 227 -8.72 8.91 -8.05
N LEU A 228 -8.11 9.65 -7.13
CA LEU A 228 -7.79 9.17 -5.78
C LEU A 228 -9.05 8.95 -4.94
N ALA A 229 -9.99 9.88 -4.96
CA ALA A 229 -11.27 9.74 -4.29
C ALA A 229 -12.04 8.52 -4.81
N TRP A 230 -11.98 8.27 -6.12
CA TRP A 230 -12.56 7.07 -6.72
C TRP A 230 -11.87 5.79 -6.24
N SER A 231 -10.52 5.74 -6.26
CA SER A 231 -9.76 4.55 -5.84
C SER A 231 -9.98 4.20 -4.37
N ALA A 232 -10.11 5.22 -3.51
CA ALA A 232 -10.30 5.08 -2.08
C ALA A 232 -11.77 5.26 -1.63
N ARG A 233 -12.75 5.09 -2.53
CA ARG A 233 -14.18 5.29 -2.23
C ARG A 233 -14.75 4.27 -1.24
N GLU A 234 -14.17 3.09 -1.21
CA GLU A 234 -14.58 2.01 -0.33
C GLU A 234 -13.78 2.06 0.99
N ALA A 235 -14.42 1.76 2.11
CA ALA A 235 -13.81 1.87 3.44
C ALA A 235 -12.67 0.88 3.70
N ASP A 236 -12.64 -0.22 2.95
CA ASP A 236 -11.62 -1.28 3.02
C ASP A 236 -10.45 -1.05 2.04
N VAL A 237 -10.43 0.08 1.32
CA VAL A 237 -9.39 0.43 0.35
C VAL A 237 -8.65 1.69 0.75
N VAL A 238 -7.32 1.64 0.74
CA VAL A 238 -6.43 2.81 0.86
C VAL A 238 -5.66 3.00 -0.43
N ALA A 239 -5.56 4.24 -0.93
CA ALA A 239 -4.75 4.56 -2.11
C ALA A 239 -3.39 5.13 -1.69
N ILE A 240 -2.31 4.71 -2.37
CA ILE A 240 -0.93 5.09 -2.05
C ILE A 240 -0.24 5.79 -3.23
N PRO A 241 -0.71 7.00 -3.63
CA PRO A 241 -0.01 7.78 -4.65
C PRO A 241 1.39 8.18 -4.19
N LYS A 242 2.33 8.32 -5.15
CA LYS A 242 3.68 8.87 -4.91
C LYS A 242 3.73 10.32 -5.39
N SER A 243 4.28 11.21 -4.60
CA SER A 243 4.65 12.56 -5.01
C SER A 243 5.85 13.08 -4.23
N VAL A 244 6.66 13.95 -4.87
CA VAL A 244 7.71 14.76 -4.22
C VAL A 244 7.38 16.25 -4.28
N ASP A 245 6.26 16.61 -4.89
CA ASP A 245 5.79 17.99 -5.02
C ASP A 245 4.91 18.32 -3.79
N PRO A 246 5.24 19.36 -3.00
CA PRO A 246 4.50 19.70 -1.78
C PRO A 246 3.02 20.04 -2.01
N GLN A 247 2.71 20.71 -3.14
CA GLN A 247 1.32 21.06 -3.47
C GLN A 247 0.51 19.82 -3.82
N ARG A 248 1.09 18.88 -4.60
CA ARG A 248 0.44 17.61 -4.93
C ARG A 248 0.27 16.73 -3.70
N LEU A 249 1.22 16.73 -2.76
CA LEU A 249 1.06 16.01 -1.48
C LEU A 249 -0.18 16.50 -0.74
N GLU A 250 -0.35 17.81 -0.61
CA GLU A 250 -1.53 18.38 0.04
C GLU A 250 -2.82 18.06 -0.72
N GLN A 251 -2.84 18.23 -2.04
CA GLN A 251 -3.99 17.90 -2.88
C GLN A 251 -4.37 16.41 -2.79
N ASN A 252 -3.37 15.52 -2.86
CA ASN A 252 -3.60 14.09 -2.76
C ASN A 252 -4.22 13.71 -1.40
N LEU A 253 -3.71 14.26 -0.31
CA LEU A 253 -4.26 13.96 1.02
C LEU A 253 -5.71 14.44 1.15
N ARG A 254 -6.03 15.62 0.65
CA ARG A 254 -7.40 16.16 0.64
C ARG A 254 -8.39 15.35 -0.20
N ALA A 255 -7.91 14.50 -1.12
CA ALA A 255 -8.77 13.58 -1.85
C ALA A 255 -9.50 12.58 -0.93
N ALA A 256 -8.98 12.32 0.27
CA ALA A 256 -9.62 11.48 1.27
C ALA A 256 -11.01 12.01 1.72
N ASP A 257 -11.20 13.33 1.66
CA ASP A 257 -12.42 14.00 2.10
C ASP A 257 -13.47 14.14 0.97
N LEU A 258 -13.08 13.84 -0.27
CA LEU A 258 -13.96 13.95 -1.42
C LEU A 258 -14.90 12.75 -1.52
N GLN A 259 -16.20 13.02 -1.48
CA GLN A 259 -17.23 12.05 -1.78
C GLN A 259 -17.77 12.29 -3.20
N LEU A 260 -17.62 11.30 -4.06
CA LEU A 260 -18.16 11.33 -5.41
C LEU A 260 -19.67 11.00 -5.38
N SER A 261 -20.45 11.78 -6.07
CA SER A 261 -21.88 11.53 -6.24
C SER A 261 -22.13 10.31 -7.14
N ALA A 262 -23.32 9.73 -7.07
CA ALA A 262 -23.73 8.63 -7.95
C ALA A 262 -23.63 9.00 -9.45
N ALA A 263 -23.92 10.27 -9.79
CA ALA A 263 -23.82 10.76 -11.17
C ALA A 263 -22.36 10.84 -11.66
N GLU A 264 -21.42 11.29 -10.79
CA GLU A 264 -19.99 11.32 -11.11
C GLU A 264 -19.41 9.90 -11.23
N LEU A 265 -19.80 8.99 -10.34
CA LEU A 265 -19.41 7.57 -10.43
C LEU A 265 -19.92 6.95 -11.73
N ALA A 266 -21.16 7.22 -12.15
CA ALA A 266 -21.70 6.74 -13.41
C ALA A 266 -20.95 7.28 -14.64
N GLN A 267 -20.52 8.55 -14.61
CA GLN A 267 -19.69 9.13 -15.67
C GLN A 267 -18.30 8.46 -15.73
N ILE A 268 -17.70 8.16 -14.58
CA ILE A 268 -16.43 7.44 -14.51
C ILE A 268 -16.62 6.00 -15.02
N ASP A 269 -17.69 5.31 -14.62
CA ASP A 269 -18.01 3.95 -15.08
C ASP A 269 -18.27 3.87 -16.58
N GLN A 270 -18.82 4.93 -17.18
CA GLN A 270 -19.00 5.03 -18.62
C GLN A 270 -17.65 5.16 -19.34
N ALA A 271 -16.70 5.90 -18.76
CA ALA A 271 -15.36 6.09 -19.33
C ALA A 271 -14.43 4.89 -19.08
N PHE A 272 -14.60 4.22 -17.96
CA PHE A 272 -13.81 3.10 -17.48
C PHE A 272 -14.75 1.98 -17.02
N ALA A 273 -15.25 1.20 -17.97
CA ALA A 273 -16.28 0.19 -17.69
C ALA A 273 -15.80 -0.85 -16.67
N PRO A 274 -16.60 -1.16 -15.62
CA PRO A 274 -16.28 -2.24 -14.70
C PRO A 274 -16.26 -3.60 -15.42
N PRO A 275 -15.44 -4.57 -14.95
CA PRO A 275 -15.37 -5.88 -15.58
C PRO A 275 -16.68 -6.65 -15.41
N ARG A 276 -17.10 -7.35 -16.49
CA ARG A 276 -18.32 -8.18 -16.52
C ARG A 276 -18.04 -9.66 -16.24
N SER A 277 -16.77 -10.04 -16.15
CA SER A 277 -16.29 -11.39 -15.86
C SER A 277 -14.96 -11.33 -15.16
N LYS A 278 -14.50 -12.46 -14.58
CA LYS A 278 -13.17 -12.56 -13.99
C LYS A 278 -12.11 -12.26 -15.05
N GLN A 279 -11.22 -11.32 -14.76
CA GLN A 279 -10.07 -10.96 -15.56
C GLN A 279 -8.79 -11.44 -14.88
N PRO A 280 -7.68 -11.64 -15.64
CA PRO A 280 -6.36 -11.81 -15.06
C PRO A 280 -5.99 -10.62 -14.16
N LEU A 281 -5.18 -10.89 -13.12
CA LEU A 281 -4.68 -9.81 -12.26
C LEU A 281 -3.75 -8.89 -13.07
N GLU A 282 -4.07 -7.60 -13.04
CA GLU A 282 -3.22 -6.57 -13.66
C GLU A 282 -2.08 -6.21 -12.69
N THR A 283 -0.89 -5.99 -13.25
CA THR A 283 0.31 -5.51 -12.52
C THR A 283 1.01 -4.44 -13.36
N THR A 284 1.89 -3.63 -12.74
CA THR A 284 2.71 -2.61 -13.44
C THR A 284 4.18 -2.91 -13.33
#